data_700cee98596a701ae9d84fc9b11dd11e
#
_entry.id   700cee98596a701ae9d84fc9b11dd11e
#
_cell.length_a   1.000
_cell.length_b   1.000
_cell.length_c   1.000
_cell.angle_alpha   90.00
_cell.angle_beta   90.00
_cell.angle_gamma   90.00
#
_symmetry.space_group_name_H-M   'P 1'
#
loop_
_entity.id
_entity.type
_entity.pdbx_description
1 polymer ?
#
loop_
_entity_poly.entity_id
_entity_poly.type
_entity_poly.pdbx_seq_one_letter_code
_entity_poly.pdbx_strand_id
1 'polypeptide(L)'
;MITIEKTFPGTIAYPLERLGDPEKLVFFDIETTGFSADYNTVYLIGCIWPEGDQLRFIQWFADTKTAEADVLNAFFEFLKNFRTLVHFNGDMFDIPFVTKRAGTLKLTPTFDCVESIDIFRRIKPFKKLLGLPDMKQKTIERFLKIGREDL
;
A
#
# COMPACT_ATOMS: atom_id res chain seq x y z
N MET A 1 3.31 6.48 -18.29
CA MET A 1 2.64 6.36 -16.97
C MET A 1 1.27 7.03 -17.03
N ILE A 2 0.26 6.36 -16.49
CA ILE A 2 -1.09 6.89 -16.37
C ILE A 2 -1.35 7.15 -14.89
N THR A 3 -1.85 8.34 -14.55
CA THR A 3 -2.21 8.71 -13.18
C THR A 3 -3.73 8.85 -13.07
N ILE A 4 -4.32 8.21 -12.08
CA ILE A 4 -5.75 8.29 -11.78
C ILE A 4 -5.91 8.85 -10.37
N GLU A 5 -6.72 9.89 -10.23
CA GLU A 5 -7.06 10.47 -8.94
C GLU A 5 -8.57 10.44 -8.73
N LYS A 6 -8.99 10.14 -7.51
CA LYS A 6 -10.39 10.14 -7.11
C LYS A 6 -10.55 10.70 -5.71
N THR A 7 -11.73 11.20 -5.42
CA THR A 7 -12.15 11.65 -4.11
C THR A 7 -13.47 10.97 -3.76
N PHE A 8 -13.53 10.38 -2.56
CA PHE A 8 -14.72 9.73 -2.04
C PHE A 8 -15.21 10.48 -0.81
N PRO A 9 -16.50 10.77 -0.69
CA PRO A 9 -17.06 11.33 0.54
C PRO A 9 -17.03 10.28 1.64
N GLY A 10 -16.77 10.70 2.87
CA GLY A 10 -16.80 9.85 4.05
C GLY A 10 -15.50 9.88 4.84
N THR A 11 -15.56 9.28 6.00
CA THR A 11 -14.47 9.18 6.97
C THR A 11 -14.23 7.73 7.33
N ILE A 12 -13.00 7.43 7.79
CA ILE A 12 -12.67 6.13 8.37
C ILE A 12 -13.17 6.12 9.81
N ALA A 13 -14.03 5.14 10.15
CA ALA A 13 -14.63 5.03 11.48
C ALA A 13 -13.60 4.65 12.56
N TYR A 14 -12.54 3.94 12.19
CA TYR A 14 -11.46 3.59 13.11
C TYR A 14 -10.68 4.84 13.52
N PRO A 15 -10.34 5.00 14.82
CA PRO A 15 -9.56 6.15 15.29
C PRO A 15 -8.10 6.03 14.79
N LEU A 16 -7.81 6.67 13.67
CA LEU A 16 -6.51 6.59 12.98
C LEU A 16 -5.36 7.14 13.81
N GLU A 17 -5.62 8.00 14.77
CA GLU A 17 -4.63 8.50 15.75
C GLU A 17 -3.97 7.37 16.54
N ARG A 18 -4.56 6.19 16.61
CA ARG A 18 -3.93 4.99 17.18
C ARG A 18 -2.81 4.42 16.31
N LEU A 19 -2.78 4.78 15.04
CA LEU A 19 -1.75 4.35 14.09
C LEU A 19 -0.68 5.42 13.91
N GLY A 20 -1.02 6.69 14.07
CA GLY A 20 -0.12 7.81 13.86
C GLY A 20 -0.92 9.11 13.71
N ASP A 21 -0.27 10.15 13.18
CA ASP A 21 -0.95 11.39 12.85
C ASP A 21 -1.86 11.18 11.63
N PRO A 22 -3.20 11.29 11.77
CA PRO A 22 -4.13 11.07 10.67
C PRO A 22 -3.91 11.96 9.45
N GLU A 23 -3.36 13.17 9.66
CA GLU A 23 -3.05 14.10 8.57
C GLU A 23 -1.79 13.72 7.80
N LYS A 24 -1.00 12.77 8.32
CA LYS A 24 0.28 12.31 7.76
C LYS A 24 0.30 10.80 7.53
N LEU A 25 -0.86 10.20 7.36
CA LEU A 25 -1.03 8.75 7.22
C LEU A 25 -1.55 8.39 5.84
N VAL A 26 -0.96 7.39 5.23
CA VAL A 26 -1.35 6.87 3.91
C VAL A 26 -1.37 5.35 3.92
N PHE A 27 -2.40 4.79 3.27
CA PHE A 27 -2.49 3.35 2.95
C PHE A 27 -1.95 3.14 1.55
N PHE A 28 -1.20 2.08 1.33
CA PHE A 28 -0.72 1.75 -0.01
C PHE A 28 -0.75 0.26 -0.30
N ASP A 29 -0.78 -0.05 -1.59
CA ASP A 29 -0.69 -1.39 -2.13
C ASP A 29 -0.03 -1.33 -3.51
N ILE A 30 0.58 -2.44 -3.94
CA ILE A 30 1.22 -2.54 -5.25
C ILE A 30 0.70 -3.74 -6.03
N GLU A 31 0.83 -3.66 -7.35
CA GLU A 31 0.64 -4.79 -8.26
C GLU A 31 1.92 -5.03 -9.05
N THR A 32 2.28 -6.29 -9.15
CA THR A 32 3.52 -6.73 -9.82
C THR A 32 3.24 -7.79 -10.87
N THR A 33 4.14 -7.92 -11.82
CA THR A 33 4.03 -8.96 -12.86
C THR A 33 4.36 -10.38 -12.37
N GLY A 34 4.81 -10.51 -11.13
CA GLY A 34 5.13 -11.78 -10.48
C GLY A 34 5.79 -11.56 -9.12
N PHE A 35 6.23 -12.63 -8.48
CA PHE A 35 6.66 -12.60 -7.07
C PHE A 35 8.13 -12.22 -6.86
N SER A 36 8.97 -12.31 -7.88
CA SER A 36 10.41 -12.04 -7.76
C SER A 36 10.77 -10.70 -8.41
N ALA A 37 11.29 -9.78 -7.62
CA ALA A 37 11.74 -8.47 -8.10
C ALA A 37 12.96 -8.54 -9.03
N ASP A 38 13.66 -9.69 -9.11
CA ASP A 38 14.75 -9.91 -10.06
C ASP A 38 14.24 -10.03 -11.49
N TYR A 39 13.04 -10.59 -11.68
CA TYR A 39 12.49 -10.94 -12.99
C TYR A 39 11.19 -10.22 -13.32
N ASN A 40 10.61 -9.51 -12.36
CA ASN A 40 9.30 -8.90 -12.50
C ASN A 40 9.35 -7.42 -12.17
N THR A 41 8.31 -6.71 -12.56
CA THR A 41 8.20 -5.26 -12.44
C THR A 41 6.99 -4.85 -11.59
N VAL A 42 7.07 -3.67 -10.99
CA VAL A 42 5.90 -2.99 -10.42
C VAL A 42 5.17 -2.28 -11.55
N TYR A 43 3.93 -2.63 -11.80
CA TYR A 43 3.16 -1.95 -12.84
C TYR A 43 2.06 -1.04 -12.30
N LEU A 44 1.75 -1.13 -11.01
CA LEU A 44 0.75 -0.28 -10.38
C LEU A 44 1.09 -0.04 -8.92
N ILE A 45 0.96 1.21 -8.47
CA ILE A 45 0.96 1.58 -7.06
C ILE A 45 -0.29 2.40 -6.79
N GLY A 46 -1.06 2.01 -5.77
CA GLY A 46 -2.24 2.71 -5.31
C GLY A 46 -2.08 3.23 -3.89
N CYS A 47 -2.59 4.43 -3.63
CA CYS A 47 -2.60 5.03 -2.31
C CYS A 47 -3.96 5.61 -1.97
N ILE A 48 -4.35 5.48 -0.70
CA ILE A 48 -5.55 6.12 -0.13
C ILE A 48 -5.15 6.83 1.15
N TRP A 49 -5.65 8.04 1.36
CA TRP A 49 -5.42 8.78 2.60
C TRP A 49 -6.64 9.61 2.97
N PRO A 50 -6.87 9.82 4.27
CA PRO A 50 -7.93 10.70 4.73
C PRO A 50 -7.54 12.17 4.55
N GLU A 51 -8.48 12.99 4.14
CA GLU A 51 -8.31 14.45 4.03
C GLU A 51 -9.63 15.13 4.43
N GLY A 52 -9.68 15.65 5.67
CA GLY A 52 -10.90 16.19 6.23
C GLY A 52 -12.01 15.12 6.35
N ASP A 53 -13.15 15.38 5.72
CA ASP A 53 -14.31 14.47 5.65
C ASP A 53 -14.33 13.62 4.37
N GLN A 54 -13.21 13.53 3.67
CA GLN A 54 -13.06 12.83 2.40
C GLN A 54 -11.94 11.79 2.47
N LEU A 55 -12.02 10.81 1.58
CA LEU A 55 -10.94 9.90 1.27
C LEU A 55 -10.40 10.26 -0.12
N ARG A 56 -9.10 10.49 -0.17
CA ARG A 56 -8.38 10.73 -1.43
C ARG A 56 -7.75 9.44 -1.89
N PHE A 57 -7.76 9.26 -3.21
CA PHE A 57 -7.18 8.09 -3.88
C PHE A 57 -6.29 8.57 -5.02
N ILE A 58 -5.12 7.96 -5.15
CA ILE A 58 -4.26 8.12 -6.30
C ILE A 58 -3.70 6.77 -6.72
N GLN A 59 -3.55 6.59 -8.03
CA GLN A 59 -3.02 5.38 -8.62
C GLN A 59 -2.10 5.74 -9.79
N TRP A 60 -0.91 5.15 -9.81
CA TRP A 60 0.04 5.28 -10.91
C TRP A 60 0.17 3.92 -11.59
N PHE A 61 -0.06 3.91 -12.89
CA PHE A 61 -0.02 2.71 -13.72
C PHE A 61 1.08 2.85 -14.77
N ALA A 62 1.95 1.84 -14.85
CA ALA A 62 2.96 1.73 -15.89
C ALA A 62 2.33 1.11 -17.13
N ASP A 63 1.97 1.92 -18.09
CA ASP A 63 1.39 1.53 -19.37
C ASP A 63 2.42 0.92 -20.34
N THR A 64 3.71 1.05 -20.00
CA THR A 64 4.84 0.42 -20.71
C THR A 64 5.88 -0.07 -19.69
N LYS A 65 6.76 -0.98 -20.11
CA LYS A 65 7.85 -1.47 -19.23
C LYS A 65 8.81 -0.35 -18.80
N THR A 66 9.02 0.64 -19.64
CA THR A 66 9.89 1.78 -19.34
C THR A 66 9.26 2.78 -18.38
N ALA A 67 7.94 2.75 -18.20
CA ALA A 67 7.23 3.64 -17.29
C ALA A 67 7.32 3.21 -15.81
N GLU A 68 7.88 2.05 -15.49
CA GLU A 68 8.08 1.62 -14.10
C GLU A 68 8.88 2.64 -13.29
N ALA A 69 9.96 3.18 -13.86
CA ALA A 69 10.76 4.21 -13.20
C ALA A 69 9.95 5.47 -12.87
N ASP A 70 9.07 5.88 -13.78
CA ASP A 70 8.19 7.03 -13.57
C ASP A 70 7.19 6.78 -12.44
N VAL A 71 6.61 5.57 -12.38
CA VAL A 71 5.70 5.15 -11.31
C VAL A 71 6.40 5.20 -9.96
N LEU A 72 7.59 4.61 -9.86
CA LEU A 72 8.36 4.61 -8.62
C LEU A 72 8.77 6.02 -8.18
N ASN A 73 9.23 6.85 -9.09
CA ASN A 73 9.58 8.24 -8.79
C ASN A 73 8.37 9.04 -8.31
N ALA A 74 7.23 8.92 -8.99
CA ALA A 74 6.00 9.61 -8.59
C ALA A 74 5.55 9.18 -7.19
N PHE A 75 5.59 7.88 -6.90
CA PHE A 75 5.25 7.34 -5.59
C PHE A 75 6.17 7.87 -4.49
N PHE A 76 7.49 7.85 -4.67
CA PHE A 76 8.42 8.31 -3.65
C PHE A 76 8.35 9.82 -3.41
N GLU A 77 8.12 10.62 -4.44
CA GLU A 77 7.85 12.05 -4.26
C GLU A 77 6.57 12.30 -3.47
N PHE A 78 5.52 11.56 -3.78
CA PHE A 78 4.25 11.62 -3.06
C PHE A 78 4.41 11.19 -1.59
N LEU A 79 5.17 10.13 -1.32
CA LEU A 79 5.37 9.58 0.00
C LEU A 79 6.03 10.57 0.98
N LYS A 80 6.79 11.53 0.49
CA LYS A 80 7.42 12.58 1.31
C LYS A 80 6.42 13.44 2.08
N ASN A 81 5.16 13.45 1.67
CA ASN A 81 4.09 14.19 2.36
C ASN A 81 3.56 13.47 3.60
N PHE A 82 3.98 12.24 3.86
CA PHE A 82 3.46 11.39 4.90
C PHE A 82 4.53 10.96 5.90
N ARG A 83 4.08 10.46 7.06
CA ARG A 83 4.96 9.92 8.12
C ARG A 83 4.59 8.50 8.51
N THR A 84 3.38 8.06 8.21
CA THR A 84 2.89 6.71 8.53
C THR A 84 2.40 6.03 7.26
N LEU A 85 2.98 4.87 6.96
CA LEU A 85 2.62 4.04 5.82
C LEU A 85 1.94 2.76 6.32
N VAL A 86 0.65 2.62 6.04
CA VAL A 86 -0.15 1.45 6.45
C VAL A 86 -0.35 0.53 5.27
N HIS A 87 -0.15 -0.76 5.47
CA HIS A 87 -0.26 -1.76 4.43
C HIS A 87 -0.59 -3.14 5.00
N PHE A 88 -0.77 -4.11 4.11
CA PHE A 88 -1.01 -5.50 4.47
C PHE A 88 0.09 -6.39 3.91
N ASN A 89 0.91 -6.96 4.80
CA ASN A 89 2.08 -7.80 4.46
C ASN A 89 3.16 -7.11 3.61
N GLY A 90 3.15 -5.79 3.55
CA GLY A 90 4.09 -5.02 2.76
C GLY A 90 5.52 -5.04 3.31
N ASP A 91 5.72 -5.29 4.61
CA ASP A 91 7.06 -5.45 5.18
C ASP A 91 7.82 -6.64 4.57
N MET A 92 7.09 -7.68 4.17
CA MET A 92 7.68 -8.89 3.56
C MET A 92 7.63 -8.89 2.04
N PHE A 93 6.75 -8.11 1.41
CA PHE A 93 6.57 -8.12 -0.03
C PHE A 93 6.70 -6.74 -0.68
N ASP A 94 5.77 -5.84 -0.47
CA ASP A 94 5.66 -4.56 -1.21
C ASP A 94 6.91 -3.69 -1.04
N ILE A 95 7.33 -3.48 0.21
CA ILE A 95 8.46 -2.60 0.52
C ILE A 95 9.79 -3.18 0.00
N PRO A 96 10.13 -4.45 0.26
CA PRO A 96 11.33 -5.05 -0.31
C PRO A 96 11.31 -5.11 -1.84
N PHE A 97 10.13 -5.40 -2.44
CA PHE A 97 9.99 -5.46 -3.89
C PHE A 97 10.26 -4.09 -4.54
N VAL A 98 9.59 -3.06 -4.06
CA VAL A 98 9.77 -1.67 -4.53
C VAL A 98 11.21 -1.21 -4.34
N THR A 99 11.79 -1.47 -3.16
CA THR A 99 13.18 -1.10 -2.86
C THR A 99 14.16 -1.74 -3.84
N LYS A 100 14.00 -3.03 -4.11
CA LYS A 100 14.86 -3.75 -5.03
C LYS A 100 14.71 -3.27 -6.47
N ARG A 101 13.48 -3.05 -6.92
CA ARG A 101 13.22 -2.51 -8.27
C ARG A 101 13.81 -1.12 -8.45
N ALA A 102 13.66 -0.27 -7.46
CA ALA A 102 14.24 1.07 -7.49
C ALA A 102 15.77 1.02 -7.58
N GLY A 103 16.42 0.13 -6.83
CA GLY A 103 17.87 -0.10 -6.93
C GLY A 103 18.29 -0.57 -8.32
N THR A 104 17.55 -1.52 -8.91
CA THR A 104 17.79 -2.01 -10.27
C THR A 104 17.69 -0.88 -11.31
N LEU A 105 16.75 0.03 -11.13
CA LEU A 105 16.52 1.18 -12.01
C LEU A 105 17.40 2.39 -11.67
N LYS A 106 18.35 2.22 -10.73
CA LYS A 106 19.28 3.28 -10.26
C LYS A 106 18.56 4.52 -9.72
N LEU A 107 17.40 4.32 -9.12
CA LEU A 107 16.69 5.35 -8.40
C LEU A 107 17.21 5.39 -6.96
N THR A 108 17.07 6.54 -6.30
CA THR A 108 17.39 6.71 -4.88
C THR A 108 16.11 6.79 -4.05
N PRO A 109 15.37 5.69 -3.90
CA PRO A 109 14.16 5.69 -3.14
C PRO A 109 14.48 5.56 -1.66
N THR A 110 13.60 6.07 -0.85
CA THR A 110 13.67 5.80 0.58
C THR A 110 12.29 5.70 1.18
N PHE A 111 12.11 4.68 2.01
CA PHE A 111 10.99 4.58 2.95
C PHE A 111 11.35 5.17 4.32
N ASP A 112 12.53 5.77 4.46
CA ASP A 112 13.04 6.30 5.74
C ASP A 112 12.21 7.46 6.28
N CYS A 113 11.45 8.14 5.43
CA CYS A 113 10.56 9.22 5.83
C CYS A 113 9.27 8.77 6.53
N VAL A 114 8.97 7.46 6.50
CA VAL A 114 7.73 6.90 7.06
C VAL A 114 8.00 5.80 8.06
N GLU A 115 7.12 5.70 9.06
CA GLU A 115 6.98 4.54 9.91
C GLU A 115 6.04 3.54 9.24
N SER A 116 6.48 2.29 9.10
CA SER A 116 5.70 1.23 8.48
C SER A 116 4.80 0.54 9.50
N ILE A 117 3.52 0.42 9.18
CA ILE A 117 2.53 -0.32 9.95
C ILE A 117 1.97 -1.44 9.10
N ASP A 118 2.32 -2.68 9.45
CA ASP A 118 1.88 -3.88 8.76
C ASP A 118 0.70 -4.52 9.49
N ILE A 119 -0.49 -4.40 8.93
CA ILE A 119 -1.72 -4.96 9.50
C ILE A 119 -1.61 -6.48 9.61
N PHE A 120 -1.02 -7.15 8.63
CA PHE A 120 -0.78 -8.59 8.66
C PHE A 120 0.01 -9.01 9.92
N ARG A 121 1.09 -8.30 10.23
CA ARG A 121 1.93 -8.61 11.41
C ARG A 121 1.18 -8.40 12.71
N ARG A 122 0.29 -7.43 12.77
CA ARG A 122 -0.53 -7.17 13.97
C ARG A 122 -1.60 -8.22 14.19
N ILE A 123 -2.16 -8.81 13.14
CA ILE A 123 -3.19 -9.85 13.23
C ILE A 123 -2.60 -11.24 13.43
N LYS A 124 -1.42 -11.50 12.89
CA LYS A 124 -0.79 -12.83 12.89
C LYS A 124 -0.77 -13.55 14.25
N PRO A 125 -0.45 -12.89 15.38
CA PRO A 125 -0.47 -13.55 16.69
C PRO A 125 -1.84 -14.07 17.11
N PHE A 126 -2.92 -13.56 16.54
CA PHE A 126 -4.29 -13.90 16.89
C PHE A 126 -4.91 -14.98 15.97
N LYS A 127 -4.14 -15.51 15.01
CA LYS A 127 -4.64 -16.48 14.02
C LYS A 127 -5.39 -17.65 14.66
N LYS A 128 -4.79 -18.27 15.68
CA LYS A 128 -5.42 -19.41 16.40
C LYS A 128 -6.65 -18.98 17.16
N LEU A 129 -6.57 -17.87 17.88
CA LEU A 129 -7.68 -17.35 18.69
C LEU A 129 -8.89 -17.03 17.82
N LEU A 130 -8.67 -16.49 16.63
CA LEU A 130 -9.72 -16.12 15.69
C LEU A 130 -10.19 -17.29 14.82
N GLY A 131 -9.53 -18.47 14.91
CA GLY A 131 -9.88 -19.63 14.12
C GLY A 131 -9.69 -19.48 12.61
N LEU A 132 -8.73 -18.63 12.20
CA LEU A 132 -8.47 -18.37 10.79
C LEU A 132 -7.73 -19.54 10.13
N PRO A 133 -8.20 -20.04 8.95
CA PRO A 133 -7.53 -21.12 8.23
C PRO A 133 -6.19 -20.68 7.63
N ASP A 134 -6.10 -19.43 7.22
CA ASP A 134 -4.90 -18.78 6.71
C ASP A 134 -4.91 -17.29 7.05
N MET A 135 -3.88 -16.56 6.63
CA MET A 135 -3.71 -15.14 6.90
C MET A 135 -3.86 -14.28 5.65
N LYS A 136 -4.50 -14.79 4.60
CA LYS A 136 -4.77 -13.99 3.39
C LYS A 136 -5.72 -12.85 3.71
N GLN A 137 -5.52 -11.71 3.06
CA GLN A 137 -6.38 -10.55 3.25
C GLN A 137 -7.86 -10.88 3.03
N LYS A 138 -8.19 -11.61 1.97
CA LYS A 138 -9.57 -12.05 1.68
C LYS A 138 -10.17 -12.90 2.80
N THR A 139 -9.38 -13.73 3.46
CA THR A 139 -9.84 -14.56 4.58
C THR A 139 -10.19 -13.70 5.79
N ILE A 140 -9.36 -12.69 6.09
CA ILE A 140 -9.60 -11.75 7.19
C ILE A 140 -10.81 -10.87 6.88
N GLU A 141 -10.94 -10.36 5.67
CA GLU A 141 -12.10 -9.58 5.22
C GLU A 141 -13.39 -10.39 5.39
N ARG A 142 -13.37 -11.67 5.01
CA ARG A 142 -14.51 -12.59 5.16
C ARG A 142 -14.87 -12.83 6.62
N PHE A 143 -13.86 -13.02 7.49
CA PHE A 143 -14.06 -13.13 8.93
C PHE A 143 -14.71 -11.87 9.53
N LEU A 144 -14.28 -10.71 9.08
CA LEU A 144 -14.83 -9.41 9.52
C LEU A 144 -16.15 -9.06 8.82
N LYS A 145 -16.67 -9.93 7.95
CA LYS A 145 -17.89 -9.70 7.16
C LYS A 145 -17.83 -8.45 6.29
N ILE A 146 -16.65 -8.10 5.82
CA ILE A 146 -16.45 -7.01 4.86
C ILE A 146 -16.85 -7.55 3.49
N GLY A 147 -17.90 -6.96 2.91
CA GLY A 147 -18.33 -7.25 1.55
C GLY A 147 -17.29 -6.73 0.55
N ARG A 148 -17.01 -7.52 -0.47
CA ARG A 148 -16.12 -7.14 -1.56
C ARG A 148 -16.82 -7.40 -2.88
N GLU A 149 -16.93 -6.35 -3.68
CA GLU A 149 -17.37 -6.47 -5.07
C GLU A 149 -16.12 -6.67 -5.93
N ASP A 150 -15.73 -7.92 -6.09
CA ASP A 150 -14.67 -8.25 -7.05
C ASP A 150 -15.26 -8.17 -8.46
N LEU A 151 -14.69 -7.29 -9.22
CA LEU A 151 -14.98 -7.16 -10.66
C LEU A 151 -14.27 -8.26 -11.44
#